data_2e20eb3a10a510eb19449a0e87016226
#
_entry.id   2e20eb3a10a510eb19449a0e87016226
#
_cell.length_a   1.000
_cell.length_b   1.000
_cell.length_c   1.000
_cell.angle_alpha   90.00
_cell.angle_beta   90.00
_cell.angle_gamma   90.00
#
_symmetry.space_group_name_H-M   'P 1'
#
loop_
_entity.id
_entity.type
_entity.pdbx_description
1 polymer ?
#
loop_
_entity_poly.entity_id
_entity_poly.type
_entity_poly.pdbx_seq_one_letter_code
_entity_poly.pdbx_strand_id
1 'polypeptide(L)'
;SIDQQLCRRLLLGLDRLPSDELDMTHELAANLLGVRREGITMAAHKLREAGLIRYSRGHIVVLDRERLEEKTCECYAVAKKEYRRLLPVAMAA
;
A
#
# COMPACT_ATOMS: atom_id res chain seq x y z
N SER A 1 3.10 -6.69 8.70
CA SER A 1 4.18 -5.74 8.96
C SER A 1 3.75 -4.31 8.67
N ILE A 2 4.50 -3.37 9.18
CA ILE A 2 4.22 -1.94 8.92
C ILE A 2 4.35 -1.63 7.44
N ASP A 3 5.33 -2.22 6.77
CA ASP A 3 5.54 -2.02 5.33
C ASP A 3 4.30 -2.42 4.54
N GLN A 4 3.74 -3.58 4.84
CA GLN A 4 2.54 -4.08 4.17
C GLN A 4 1.32 -3.23 4.48
N GLN A 5 1.16 -2.82 5.74
CA GLN A 5 0.06 -1.96 6.15
C GLN A 5 0.12 -0.60 5.44
N LEU A 6 1.32 -0.04 5.33
CA LEU A 6 1.50 1.24 4.62
C LEU A 6 1.16 1.09 3.13
N CYS A 7 1.67 0.05 2.48
CA CYS A 7 1.36 -0.21 1.07
C CYS A 7 -0.14 -0.32 0.85
N ARG A 8 -0.82 -1.10 1.69
CA ARG A 8 -2.26 -1.28 1.59
C ARG A 8 -3.02 0.04 1.76
N ARG A 9 -2.58 0.86 2.72
CA ARG A 9 -3.21 2.15 2.96
C ARG A 9 -3.05 3.10 1.77
N LEU A 10 -1.86 3.10 1.17
CA LEU A 10 -1.60 3.91 -0.01
C LEU A 10 -2.51 3.49 -1.17
N LEU A 11 -2.66 2.21 -1.41
CA LEU A 11 -3.53 1.71 -2.48
C LEU A 11 -4.99 2.05 -2.23
N LEU A 12 -5.46 1.92 -1.00
CA LEU A 12 -6.83 2.30 -0.64
C LEU A 12 -7.07 3.79 -0.85
N GLY A 13 -6.08 4.62 -0.56
CA GLY A 13 -6.16 6.05 -0.81
C GLY A 13 -6.24 6.36 -2.29
N LEU A 14 -5.42 5.69 -3.10
CA LEU A 14 -5.40 5.90 -4.55
C LEU A 14 -6.69 5.47 -5.24
N ASP A 15 -7.35 4.44 -4.73
CA ASP A 15 -8.60 3.97 -5.32
C ASP A 15 -9.70 5.04 -5.32
N ARG A 16 -9.56 6.04 -4.47
CA ARG A 16 -10.51 7.15 -4.35
C ARG A 16 -10.12 8.40 -5.11
N LEU A 17 -8.92 8.40 -5.71
CA LEU A 17 -8.37 9.58 -6.37
C LEU A 17 -8.05 9.28 -7.82
N PRO A 18 -8.19 10.27 -8.72
CA PRO A 18 -7.86 10.10 -10.13
C PRO A 18 -6.36 10.21 -10.41
N SER A 19 -5.51 10.29 -9.40
CA SER A 19 -4.07 10.46 -9.57
C SER A 19 -3.28 9.47 -8.72
N ASP A 20 -1.98 9.38 -8.96
CA ASP A 20 -1.06 8.54 -8.19
C ASP A 20 -0.45 9.30 -7.00
N GLU A 21 -0.96 10.47 -6.70
CA GLU A 21 -0.46 11.33 -5.63
C GLU A 21 -1.44 11.40 -4.48
N LEU A 22 -0.91 11.27 -3.26
CA LEU A 22 -1.68 11.34 -2.02
C LEU A 22 -1.11 12.43 -1.12
N ASP A 23 -1.99 13.21 -0.50
CA ASP A 23 -1.63 14.11 0.58
C ASP A 23 -1.65 13.31 1.89
N MET A 24 -0.46 12.89 2.32
CA MET A 24 -0.34 12.09 3.53
C MET A 24 1.02 12.32 4.17
N THR A 25 1.01 12.82 5.40
CA THR A 25 2.23 12.93 6.19
C THR A 25 2.52 11.60 6.87
N HIS A 26 3.78 11.40 7.28
CA HIS A 26 4.14 10.22 8.06
C HIS A 26 3.37 10.16 9.38
N GLU A 27 3.13 11.31 9.99
CA GLU A 27 2.35 11.38 11.23
C GLU A 27 0.91 10.93 11.00
N LEU A 28 0.27 11.41 9.93
CA LEU A 28 -1.09 10.99 9.59
C LEU A 28 -1.15 9.49 9.33
N ALA A 29 -0.21 8.96 8.56
CA ALA A 29 -0.14 7.52 8.28
C ALA A 29 0.03 6.73 9.56
N ALA A 30 0.90 7.19 10.48
CA ALA A 30 1.10 6.54 11.76
C ALA A 30 -0.19 6.51 12.59
N ASN A 31 -0.92 7.60 12.62
CA ASN A 31 -2.20 7.68 13.32
C ASN A 31 -3.24 6.75 12.73
N LEU A 32 -3.32 6.70 11.41
CA LEU A 32 -4.29 5.84 10.70
C LEU A 32 -3.99 4.37 10.91
N LEU A 33 -2.74 3.98 11.01
CA LEU A 33 -2.33 2.59 11.18
C LEU A 33 -2.16 2.19 12.64
N GLY A 34 -2.20 3.15 13.57
CA GLY A 34 -1.99 2.88 14.98
C GLY A 34 -0.56 2.45 15.30
N VAL A 35 0.42 2.98 14.58
CA VAL A 35 1.84 2.67 14.77
C VAL A 35 2.63 3.96 15.03
N ARG A 36 3.90 3.80 15.38
CA ARG A 36 4.78 4.95 15.64
C ARG A 36 5.22 5.58 14.32
N ARG A 37 5.42 6.90 14.36
CA ARG A 37 5.89 7.65 13.20
C ARG A 37 7.20 7.11 12.64
N GLU A 38 8.13 6.71 13.51
CA GLU A 38 9.42 6.15 13.11
C GLU A 38 9.26 4.90 12.25
N GLY A 39 8.27 4.07 12.58
CA GLY A 39 7.96 2.87 11.79
C GLY A 39 7.49 3.23 10.39
N ILE A 40 6.65 4.27 10.27
CA ILE A 40 6.20 4.76 8.97
C ILE A 40 7.37 5.34 8.18
N THR A 41 8.22 6.14 8.83
CA THR A 41 9.38 6.73 8.17
C THR A 41 10.31 5.66 7.60
N MET A 42 10.57 4.61 8.36
CA MET A 42 11.39 3.49 7.90
C MET A 42 10.73 2.73 6.74
N ALA A 43 9.43 2.46 6.85
CA ALA A 43 8.69 1.77 5.80
C ALA A 43 8.68 2.59 4.51
N ALA A 44 8.40 3.89 4.60
CA ALA A 44 8.38 4.78 3.45
C ALA A 44 9.77 4.86 2.81
N HIS A 45 10.83 4.90 3.61
CA HIS A 45 12.20 4.90 3.10
C HIS A 45 12.49 3.64 2.29
N LYS A 46 12.10 2.48 2.79
CA LYS A 46 12.28 1.21 2.08
C LYS A 46 11.54 1.20 0.75
N LEU A 47 10.30 1.69 0.73
CA LEU A 47 9.51 1.76 -0.49
C LEU A 47 10.13 2.72 -1.50
N ARG A 48 10.66 3.85 -1.03
CA ARG A 48 11.35 4.82 -1.88
C ARG A 48 12.61 4.22 -2.49
N GLU A 49 13.43 3.54 -1.69
CA GLU A 49 14.65 2.88 -2.16
C GLU A 49 14.36 1.79 -3.18
N ALA A 50 13.21 1.13 -3.05
CA ALA A 50 12.78 0.13 -4.02
C ALA A 50 12.19 0.74 -5.29
N GLY A 51 12.06 2.07 -5.37
CA GLY A 51 11.50 2.74 -6.53
C GLY A 51 9.99 2.66 -6.66
N LEU A 52 9.29 2.34 -5.58
CA LEU A 52 7.84 2.16 -5.59
C LEU A 52 7.09 3.47 -5.33
N ILE A 53 7.68 4.33 -4.53
CA ILE A 53 7.09 5.63 -4.18
C ILE A 53 8.15 6.71 -4.17
N ARG A 54 7.67 7.94 -4.21
CA ARG A 54 8.45 9.14 -3.91
C ARG A 54 7.66 9.95 -2.91
N TYR A 55 8.33 10.58 -1.97
CA TYR A 55 7.63 11.41 -0.99
C TYR A 55 8.40 12.70 -0.70
N SER A 56 7.66 13.77 -0.43
CA SER A 56 8.20 15.04 0.03
C SER A 56 7.08 15.86 0.65
N ARG A 57 7.37 16.48 1.79
CA ARG A 57 6.49 17.47 2.45
C ARG A 57 5.01 17.10 2.48
N GLY A 58 4.69 15.90 2.95
CA GLY A 58 3.30 15.48 3.08
C GLY A 58 2.65 14.97 1.81
N HIS A 59 3.42 14.82 0.74
CA HIS A 59 2.94 14.23 -0.51
C HIS A 59 3.64 12.91 -0.76
N ILE A 60 2.85 11.90 -1.10
CA ILE A 60 3.36 10.60 -1.51
C ILE A 60 2.89 10.34 -2.94
N VAL A 61 3.84 10.06 -3.83
CA VAL A 61 3.55 9.71 -5.21
C VAL A 61 3.89 8.25 -5.41
N VAL A 62 2.91 7.46 -5.85
CA VAL A 62 3.13 6.05 -6.16
C VAL A 62 3.67 5.95 -7.58
N LEU A 63 4.87 5.41 -7.71
CA LEU A 63 5.57 5.30 -9.00
C LEU A 63 5.27 3.98 -9.71
N ASP A 64 5.02 2.91 -8.95
CA ASP A 64 4.78 1.58 -9.49
C ASP A 64 3.68 0.90 -8.68
N ARG A 65 2.46 1.09 -9.12
CA ARG A 65 1.28 0.57 -8.43
C ARG A 65 1.24 -0.96 -8.40
N GLU A 66 1.63 -1.60 -9.50
CA GLU A 66 1.62 -3.06 -9.57
C GLU A 66 2.57 -3.69 -8.57
N ARG A 67 3.80 -3.17 -8.48
CA ARG A 67 4.77 -3.67 -7.51
C ARG A 67 4.35 -3.34 -6.08
N LEU A 68 3.68 -2.22 -5.89
CA LEU A 68 3.14 -1.87 -4.59
C LEU A 68 2.05 -2.86 -4.17
N GLU A 69 1.19 -3.26 -5.09
CA GLU A 69 0.18 -4.29 -4.86
C GLU A 69 0.81 -5.63 -4.49
N GLU A 70 1.86 -6.04 -5.18
CA GLU A 70 2.60 -7.26 -4.87
C GLU A 70 3.14 -7.21 -3.44
N LYS A 71 3.65 -6.06 -3.04
CA LYS A 71 4.23 -5.87 -1.72
C LYS A 71 3.19 -5.77 -0.60
N THR A 72 1.98 -5.31 -0.93
CA THR A 72 0.93 -5.15 0.08
C THR A 72 0.64 -6.44 0.76
N CYS A 73 0.80 -7.51 0.00
CA CYS A 73 0.56 -8.78 0.64
C CYS A 73 0.90 -9.95 -0.23
N GLU A 74 1.87 -10.67 0.19
CA GLU A 74 1.76 -12.09 0.02
C GLU A 74 0.41 -12.56 0.56
N CYS A 75 -0.07 -12.01 1.68
CA CYS A 75 -1.39 -12.29 2.23
C CYS A 75 -2.52 -11.86 1.30
N TYR A 76 -2.41 -10.73 0.64
CA TYR A 76 -3.42 -10.30 -0.31
C TYR A 76 -3.46 -11.23 -1.52
N ALA A 77 -2.30 -11.61 -2.04
CA ALA A 77 -2.21 -12.57 -3.14
C ALA A 77 -2.73 -13.95 -2.75
N VAL A 78 -2.37 -14.42 -1.55
CA VAL A 78 -2.85 -15.68 -1.01
C VAL A 78 -4.36 -15.64 -0.76
N ALA A 79 -4.86 -14.58 -0.15
CA ALA A 79 -6.29 -14.42 0.08
C ALA A 79 -7.07 -14.38 -1.23
N LYS A 80 -6.52 -13.72 -2.24
CA LYS A 80 -7.12 -13.65 -3.57
C LYS A 80 -7.13 -15.01 -4.25
N LYS A 81 -6.05 -15.79 -4.12
CA LYS A 81 -5.98 -17.16 -4.62
C LYS A 81 -6.95 -18.07 -3.89
N GLU A 82 -7.01 -17.98 -2.56
CA GLU A 82 -7.94 -18.75 -1.75
C GLU A 82 -9.38 -18.42 -2.12
N TYR A 83 -9.68 -17.16 -2.28
CA TYR A 83 -11.00 -16.71 -2.68
C TYR A 83 -11.39 -17.28 -4.04
N ARG A 84 -10.47 -17.22 -5.02
CA ARG A 84 -10.70 -17.78 -6.35
C ARG A 84 -10.88 -19.28 -6.33
N ARG A 85 -10.15 -19.97 -5.47
CA ARG A 85 -10.22 -21.43 -5.34
C ARG A 85 -11.51 -21.86 -4.68
N LEU A 86 -11.99 -21.11 -3.69
CA LEU A 86 -13.22 -21.40 -2.95
C LEU A 86 -14.47 -20.97 -3.69
N LEU A 87 -14.36 -20.03 -4.60
CA LEU A 87 -15.46 -19.57 -5.41
C LEU A 87 -15.42 -20.26 -6.76
N PRO A 88 -16.46 -20.99 -7.10
CA PRO A 88 -16.49 -21.70 -8.37
C PRO A 88 -16.64 -20.76 -9.55
N VAL A 89 -16.61 -21.35 -10.71
CA VAL A 89 -16.49 -20.76 -12.05
C VAL A 89 -17.23 -19.43 -12.27
N ALA A 90 -18.34 -19.21 -11.60
CA ALA A 90 -19.14 -18.00 -11.76
C ALA A 90 -18.40 -16.72 -11.34
N MET A 91 -17.43 -16.84 -10.44
CA MET A 91 -16.63 -15.70 -9.96
C MET A 91 -15.28 -15.63 -10.65
N ALA A 92 -14.87 -16.66 -11.30
CA ALA A 92 -13.60 -16.73 -12.01
C ALA A 92 -13.65 -16.13 -13.42
N ALA A 93 -14.82 -15.81 -13.87
CA ALA A 93 -15.03 -15.23 -15.19
C ALA A 93 -14.82 -13.68 -15.19
#